data_1aaf20f1d2064f38350f85b5031162dd
#
_entry.id   1aaf20f1d2064f38350f85b5031162dd
#
_cell.length_a   1.000
_cell.length_b   1.000
_cell.length_c   1.000
_cell.angle_alpha   90.00
_cell.angle_beta   90.00
_cell.angle_gamma   90.00
#
_symmetry.space_group_name_H-M   'P 1'
#
loop_
_entity.id
_entity.type
_entity.pdbx_description
1 polymer ?
#
loop_
_entity_poly.entity_id
_entity_poly.type
_entity_poly.pdbx_seq_one_letter_code
_entity_poly.pdbx_strand_id
1 'polypeptide(L)'
;LSVHLWTPDYFSFRTTRDQALRFVNGQFVTIGLEVEGRPRMRAYSIASANYEEHLEFFSIKVPNGPLTSLLQHLKPGDKLLVSKKPTGTLVLRDLKPGKRLFLFATGTGLAPFMSLIHDPETYERFEKVILIHGVRWTNELAYHDYIEQDLKEHEYLGDEIRDKLIYYPTVTR
;
A
#
# COMPACT_ATOMS: atom_id res chain seq x y z
N LEU A 1 -2.21 4.49 14.61
CA LEU A 1 -3.65 4.76 14.67
C LEU A 1 -4.47 3.47 14.69
N SER A 2 -4.19 2.54 13.81
CA SER A 2 -4.88 1.24 13.75
C SER A 2 -3.96 0.17 13.17
N VAL A 3 -4.30 -1.09 13.46
CA VAL A 3 -3.72 -2.28 12.83
C VAL A 3 -4.88 -3.11 12.30
N HIS A 4 -4.78 -3.55 11.06
CA HIS A 4 -5.78 -4.39 10.40
C HIS A 4 -5.15 -5.70 9.93
N LEU A 5 -5.75 -6.80 10.30
CA LEU A 5 -5.32 -8.14 9.91
C LEU A 5 -6.16 -8.61 8.72
N TRP A 6 -5.56 -8.66 7.54
CA TRP A 6 -6.23 -9.08 6.30
C TRP A 6 -6.33 -10.59 6.19
N THR A 7 -5.26 -11.27 6.60
CA THR A 7 -5.12 -12.73 6.60
C THR A 7 -4.30 -13.13 7.83
N PRO A 8 -4.13 -14.41 8.15
CA PRO A 8 -3.26 -14.81 9.24
C PRO A 8 -1.84 -14.25 9.17
N ASP A 9 -1.33 -14.03 7.95
CA ASP A 9 0.06 -13.59 7.72
C ASP A 9 0.19 -12.14 7.24
N TYR A 10 -0.83 -11.57 6.59
CA TYR A 10 -0.78 -10.22 6.04
C TYR A 10 -1.56 -9.23 6.89
N PHE A 11 -0.95 -8.10 7.15
CA PHE A 11 -1.55 -7.01 7.93
C PHE A 11 -1.17 -5.63 7.39
N SER A 12 -2.02 -4.67 7.60
CA SER A 12 -1.70 -3.26 7.40
C SER A 12 -1.82 -2.50 8.71
N PHE A 13 -1.15 -1.37 8.78
CA PHE A 13 -1.25 -0.48 9.93
C PHE A 13 -1.20 0.98 9.48
N ARG A 14 -1.94 1.82 10.19
CA ARG A 14 -2.01 3.25 9.96
C ARG A 14 -1.29 4.00 11.07
N THR A 15 -0.52 5.01 10.68
CA THR A 15 0.17 5.89 11.59
C THR A 15 -0.27 7.33 11.39
N THR A 16 -0.01 8.19 12.38
CA THR A 16 -0.05 9.62 12.17
C THR A 16 0.94 10.01 11.08
N ARG A 17 0.65 11.08 10.38
CA ARG A 17 1.50 11.67 9.35
C ARG A 17 2.01 13.03 9.82
N ASP A 18 3.32 13.24 9.73
CA ASP A 18 3.88 14.58 9.92
C ASP A 18 3.32 15.51 8.83
N GLN A 19 2.80 16.66 9.24
CA GLN A 19 2.20 17.63 8.32
C GLN A 19 3.19 18.15 7.27
N ALA A 20 4.49 18.11 7.54
CA ALA A 20 5.53 18.48 6.59
C ALA A 20 5.89 17.38 5.60
N LEU A 21 5.48 16.12 5.86
CA LEU A 21 5.80 15.01 4.98
C LEU A 21 4.98 15.10 3.69
N ARG A 22 5.67 15.30 2.56
CA ARG A 22 5.08 15.27 1.21
C ARG A 22 5.64 14.09 0.45
N PHE A 23 4.77 13.33 -0.21
CA PHE A 23 5.16 12.22 -1.08
C PHE A 23 4.29 12.18 -2.33
N VAL A 24 4.78 11.48 -3.34
CA VAL A 24 4.05 11.17 -4.57
C VAL A 24 3.56 9.73 -4.47
N ASN A 25 2.33 9.47 -4.88
CA ASN A 25 1.76 8.12 -4.87
C ASN A 25 2.66 7.13 -5.60
N GLY A 26 2.92 5.98 -4.97
CA GLY A 26 3.86 4.97 -5.43
C GLY A 26 5.25 5.02 -4.76
N GLN A 27 5.57 6.09 -4.03
CA GLN A 27 6.83 6.20 -3.30
C GLN A 27 6.84 5.37 -2.00
N PHE A 28 8.04 5.21 -1.46
CA PHE A 28 8.30 4.53 -0.19
C PHE A 28 9.05 5.44 0.79
N VAL A 29 9.02 5.08 2.05
CA VAL A 29 9.85 5.64 3.14
C VAL A 29 10.54 4.50 3.87
N THR A 30 11.55 4.81 4.67
CA THR A 30 12.04 3.86 5.66
C THR A 30 11.26 4.03 6.95
N ILE A 31 10.78 2.91 7.48
CA ILE A 31 10.11 2.85 8.77
C ILE A 31 10.81 1.88 9.70
N GLY A 32 10.61 2.03 10.98
CA GLY A 32 11.20 1.11 11.94
C GLY A 32 10.81 1.36 13.39
N LEU A 33 11.44 0.57 14.23
CA LEU A 33 11.29 0.60 15.68
C LEU A 33 12.65 0.76 16.35
N GLU A 34 12.65 1.36 17.51
CA GLU A 34 13.81 1.38 18.38
C GLU A 34 13.92 0.05 19.10
N VAL A 35 15.06 -0.64 18.96
CA VAL A 35 15.33 -1.92 19.60
C VAL A 35 16.67 -1.81 20.31
N GLU A 36 16.68 -1.98 21.62
CA GLU A 36 17.89 -1.86 22.44
C GLU A 36 18.65 -0.53 22.22
N GLY A 37 17.90 0.58 22.13
CA GLY A 37 18.46 1.91 21.91
C GLY A 37 18.99 2.17 20.50
N ARG A 38 18.70 1.29 19.53
CA ARG A 38 19.12 1.43 18.13
C ARG A 38 17.93 1.34 17.18
N PRO A 39 17.81 2.22 16.18
CA PRO A 39 16.75 2.14 15.20
C PRO A 39 16.96 0.96 14.26
N ARG A 40 15.96 0.12 14.12
CA ARG A 40 15.89 -0.92 13.08
C ARG A 40 14.93 -0.47 12.00
N MET A 41 15.48 -0.04 10.87
CA MET A 41 14.74 0.59 9.78
C MET A 41 14.71 -0.31 8.53
N ARG A 42 13.59 -0.28 7.78
CA ARG A 42 13.44 -0.94 6.46
C ARG A 42 12.59 -0.07 5.54
N ALA A 43 12.82 -0.21 4.24
CA ALA A 43 12.00 0.44 3.22
C ALA A 43 10.59 -0.19 3.18
N TYR A 44 9.59 0.67 3.17
CA TYR A 44 8.18 0.31 3.06
C TYR A 44 7.47 1.25 2.09
N SER A 45 6.83 0.69 1.08
CA SER A 45 5.96 1.46 0.19
C SER A 45 4.78 2.02 0.98
N ILE A 46 4.42 3.27 0.68
CA ILE A 46 3.25 3.91 1.26
C ILE A 46 2.02 3.38 0.52
N ALA A 47 1.09 2.79 1.23
CA ALA A 47 -0.15 2.25 0.67
C ALA A 47 -1.29 3.27 0.63
N SER A 48 -1.29 4.26 1.55
CA SER A 48 -2.23 5.37 1.54
C SER A 48 -1.98 6.34 0.39
N ALA A 49 -3.01 7.07 -0.02
CA ALA A 49 -2.86 8.15 -0.99
C ALA A 49 -2.20 9.39 -0.38
N ASN A 50 -1.61 10.22 -1.23
CA ASN A 50 -0.87 11.42 -0.80
C ASN A 50 -1.74 12.54 -0.23
N TYR A 51 -3.05 12.49 -0.44
CA TYR A 51 -4.02 13.44 0.13
C TYR A 51 -4.57 13.00 1.50
N GLU A 52 -4.35 11.76 1.91
CA GLU A 52 -4.81 11.26 3.20
C GLU A 52 -3.97 11.82 4.36
N GLU A 53 -4.60 12.05 5.50
CA GLU A 53 -3.95 12.62 6.68
C GLU A 53 -3.13 11.62 7.49
N HIS A 54 -3.14 10.35 7.09
CA HIS A 54 -2.40 9.27 7.69
C HIS A 54 -1.44 8.61 6.70
N LEU A 55 -0.51 7.82 7.22
CA LEU A 55 0.25 6.87 6.40
C LEU A 55 -0.26 5.46 6.68
N GLU A 56 -0.42 4.69 5.61
CA GLU A 56 -0.73 3.26 5.71
C GLU A 56 0.43 2.45 5.12
N PHE A 57 0.78 1.39 5.81
CA PHE A 57 1.80 0.44 5.38
C PHE A 57 1.23 -0.98 5.39
N PHE A 58 1.66 -1.77 4.42
CA PHE A 58 1.25 -3.15 4.26
C PHE A 58 2.44 -4.09 4.47
N SER A 59 2.29 -5.09 5.30
CA SER A 59 3.35 -5.98 5.73
C SER A 59 2.92 -7.43 5.81
N ILE A 60 3.90 -8.31 5.84
CA ILE A 60 3.72 -9.75 6.07
C ILE A 60 4.46 -10.16 7.34
N LYS A 61 3.89 -11.08 8.08
CA LYS A 61 4.56 -11.72 9.23
C LYS A 61 5.64 -12.67 8.71
N VAL A 62 6.89 -12.32 8.95
CA VAL A 62 8.03 -13.19 8.62
C VAL A 62 8.61 -13.71 9.94
N PRO A 63 8.53 -15.02 10.19
CA PRO A 63 9.18 -15.61 11.36
C PRO A 63 10.67 -15.24 11.38
N ASN A 64 11.16 -14.74 12.53
CA ASN A 64 12.54 -14.29 12.72
C ASN A 64 12.98 -13.11 11.82
N GLY A 65 12.06 -12.43 11.14
CA GLY A 65 12.36 -11.20 10.41
C GLY A 65 12.84 -10.09 11.36
N PRO A 66 13.95 -9.39 11.06
CA PRO A 66 14.55 -8.42 12.01
C PRO A 66 13.63 -7.27 12.43
N LEU A 67 12.69 -6.88 11.58
CA LEU A 67 11.71 -5.83 11.86
C LEU A 67 10.27 -6.37 11.82
N THR A 68 9.93 -7.21 10.85
CA THR A 68 8.57 -7.71 10.67
C THR A 68 8.08 -8.55 11.86
N SER A 69 8.98 -9.29 12.53
CA SER A 69 8.67 -9.99 13.77
C SER A 69 8.22 -9.06 14.91
N LEU A 70 8.63 -7.79 14.87
CA LEU A 70 8.25 -6.76 15.84
C LEU A 70 7.01 -5.99 15.39
N LEU A 71 6.96 -5.63 14.09
CA LEU A 71 5.82 -4.88 13.52
C LEU A 71 4.49 -5.63 13.65
N GLN A 72 4.50 -6.96 13.62
CA GLN A 72 3.30 -7.76 13.81
C GLN A 72 2.64 -7.61 15.22
N HIS A 73 3.38 -7.07 16.17
CA HIS A 73 2.90 -6.83 17.55
C HIS A 73 2.51 -5.37 17.81
N LEU A 74 2.58 -4.51 16.81
CA LEU A 74 2.17 -3.11 16.93
C LEU A 74 0.73 -2.99 17.43
N LYS A 75 0.54 -2.03 18.32
CA LYS A 75 -0.77 -1.65 18.87
C LYS A 75 -0.98 -0.16 18.70
N PRO A 76 -2.25 0.30 18.66
CA PRO A 76 -2.54 1.71 18.73
C PRO A 76 -1.86 2.36 19.94
N GLY A 77 -1.14 3.47 19.71
CA GLY A 77 -0.33 4.15 20.72
C GLY A 77 1.16 3.85 20.67
N ASP A 78 1.58 2.78 20.02
CA ASP A 78 3.00 2.49 19.83
C ASP A 78 3.67 3.53 18.92
N LYS A 79 4.97 3.77 19.16
CA LYS A 79 5.77 4.72 18.38
C LYS A 79 6.42 4.01 17.18
N LEU A 80 6.26 4.59 16.00
CA LEU A 80 6.94 4.16 14.79
C LEU A 80 7.90 5.25 14.33
N LEU A 81 9.12 4.87 13.98
CA LEU A 81 10.08 5.76 13.32
C LEU A 81 9.77 5.80 11.83
N VAL A 82 9.69 6.99 11.26
CA VAL A 82 9.43 7.20 9.83
C VAL A 82 10.45 8.20 9.29
N SER A 83 11.12 7.87 8.18
CA SER A 83 12.05 8.79 7.54
C SER A 83 11.32 9.99 6.93
N LYS A 84 11.95 11.17 6.99
CA LYS A 84 11.36 12.42 6.50
C LYS A 84 11.42 12.58 4.97
N LYS A 85 12.18 11.73 4.27
CA LYS A 85 12.39 11.84 2.82
C LYS A 85 11.82 10.64 2.10
N PRO A 86 10.60 10.74 1.53
CA PRO A 86 10.07 9.75 0.61
C PRO A 86 10.93 9.66 -0.65
N THR A 87 11.03 8.48 -1.23
CA THR A 87 11.81 8.22 -2.42
C THR A 87 11.17 7.11 -3.25
N GLY A 88 11.66 6.87 -4.45
CA GLY A 88 11.17 5.85 -5.38
C GLY A 88 10.71 6.45 -6.71
N THR A 89 10.79 5.63 -7.74
CA THR A 89 10.50 6.00 -9.14
C THR A 89 9.25 5.31 -9.70
N LEU A 90 8.54 4.53 -8.88
CA LEU A 90 7.26 3.91 -9.25
C LEU A 90 6.15 4.96 -9.13
N VAL A 91 6.21 6.00 -9.95
CA VAL A 91 5.30 7.15 -9.91
C VAL A 91 4.74 7.41 -11.30
N LEU A 92 3.51 7.94 -11.39
CA LEU A 92 2.81 8.14 -12.65
C LEU A 92 3.59 9.00 -13.66
N ARG A 93 4.28 10.05 -13.19
CA ARG A 93 5.04 10.97 -14.06
C ARG A 93 6.16 10.29 -14.85
N ASP A 94 6.71 9.17 -14.33
CA ASP A 94 7.82 8.45 -14.96
C ASP A 94 7.31 7.37 -15.95
N LEU A 95 5.99 7.19 -16.04
CA LEU A 95 5.38 6.26 -16.98
C LEU A 95 5.23 6.88 -18.37
N LYS A 96 5.45 6.07 -19.39
CA LYS A 96 5.17 6.46 -20.77
C LYS A 96 3.66 6.67 -20.98
N PRO A 97 3.26 7.59 -21.87
CA PRO A 97 1.87 7.72 -22.27
C PRO A 97 1.32 6.41 -22.84
N GLY A 98 0.06 6.12 -22.55
CA GLY A 98 -0.63 4.91 -23.02
C GLY A 98 -2.09 4.93 -22.62
N LYS A 99 -2.89 4.04 -23.21
CA LYS A 99 -4.31 3.92 -22.90
C LYS A 99 -4.58 3.01 -21.70
N ARG A 100 -3.70 2.05 -21.46
CA ARG A 100 -3.84 1.03 -20.43
C ARG A 100 -2.64 1.04 -19.50
N LEU A 101 -2.92 1.00 -18.21
CA LEU A 101 -1.93 0.84 -17.14
C LEU A 101 -2.05 -0.57 -16.57
N PHE A 102 -0.97 -1.34 -16.62
CA PHE A 102 -0.88 -2.64 -16.00
C PHE A 102 -0.03 -2.55 -14.73
N LEU A 103 -0.61 -2.97 -13.61
CA LEU A 103 0.01 -3.00 -12.30
C LEU A 103 0.13 -4.46 -11.87
N PHE A 104 1.35 -4.97 -11.82
CA PHE A 104 1.62 -6.37 -11.45
C PHE A 104 2.11 -6.45 -10.00
N ALA A 105 1.25 -6.88 -9.10
CA ALA A 105 1.54 -7.03 -7.68
C ALA A 105 1.72 -8.50 -7.30
N THR A 106 2.72 -8.78 -6.49
CA THR A 106 2.84 -10.06 -5.78
C THR A 106 3.02 -9.81 -4.29
N GLY A 107 2.23 -10.50 -3.46
CA GLY A 107 2.30 -10.36 -2.01
C GLY A 107 2.22 -8.90 -1.54
N THR A 108 3.16 -8.46 -0.71
CA THR A 108 3.22 -7.08 -0.20
C THR A 108 3.58 -6.03 -1.25
N GLY A 109 4.01 -6.44 -2.44
CA GLY A 109 4.19 -5.55 -3.60
C GLY A 109 2.90 -4.86 -4.06
N LEU A 110 1.75 -5.23 -3.51
CA LEU A 110 0.48 -4.53 -3.69
C LEU A 110 0.50 -3.11 -3.10
N ALA A 111 1.27 -2.86 -2.06
CA ALA A 111 1.23 -1.59 -1.31
C ALA A 111 1.37 -0.32 -2.17
N PRO A 112 2.39 -0.15 -3.04
CA PRO A 112 2.50 1.05 -3.87
C PRO A 112 1.33 1.18 -4.85
N PHE A 113 0.76 0.08 -5.31
CA PHE A 113 -0.39 0.10 -6.22
C PHE A 113 -1.68 0.49 -5.52
N MET A 114 -1.83 0.18 -4.23
CA MET A 114 -2.93 0.72 -3.42
C MET A 114 -2.90 2.26 -3.43
N SER A 115 -1.73 2.87 -3.24
CA SER A 115 -1.57 4.32 -3.35
C SER A 115 -1.94 4.85 -4.74
N LEU A 116 -1.52 4.16 -5.81
CA LEU A 116 -1.79 4.57 -7.20
C LEU A 116 -3.26 4.42 -7.60
N ILE A 117 -3.96 3.38 -7.17
CA ILE A 117 -5.39 3.22 -7.50
C ILE A 117 -6.31 4.17 -6.72
N HIS A 118 -5.80 4.85 -5.70
CA HIS A 118 -6.47 5.95 -5.01
C HIS A 118 -6.12 7.32 -5.59
N ASP A 119 -5.21 7.38 -6.58
CA ASP A 119 -4.81 8.63 -7.20
C ASP A 119 -5.77 9.02 -8.34
N PRO A 120 -6.46 10.16 -8.26
CA PRO A 120 -7.31 10.65 -9.35
C PRO A 120 -6.58 10.74 -10.69
N GLU A 121 -5.31 11.16 -10.69
CA GLU A 121 -4.48 11.27 -11.89
C GLU A 121 -4.34 9.93 -12.62
N THR A 122 -4.39 8.80 -11.91
CA THR A 122 -4.36 7.47 -12.51
C THR A 122 -5.49 7.30 -13.53
N TYR A 123 -6.69 7.71 -13.18
CA TYR A 123 -7.89 7.57 -14.03
C TYR A 123 -8.04 8.69 -15.05
N GLU A 124 -7.43 9.84 -14.83
CA GLU A 124 -7.33 10.91 -15.82
C GLU A 124 -6.38 10.54 -16.97
N ARG A 125 -5.28 9.84 -16.65
CA ARG A 125 -4.24 9.49 -17.64
C ARG A 125 -4.51 8.22 -18.40
N PHE A 126 -5.24 7.27 -17.84
CA PHE A 126 -5.45 5.94 -18.44
C PHE A 126 -6.93 5.63 -18.62
N GLU A 127 -7.26 5.09 -19.79
CA GLU A 127 -8.63 4.65 -20.10
C GLU A 127 -8.99 3.37 -19.32
N LYS A 128 -8.01 2.50 -19.05
CA LYS A 128 -8.16 1.30 -18.22
C LYS A 128 -6.94 1.09 -17.35
N VAL A 129 -7.20 0.69 -16.12
CA VAL A 129 -6.19 0.34 -15.11
C VAL A 129 -6.40 -1.12 -14.72
N ILE A 130 -5.42 -1.95 -14.98
CA ILE A 130 -5.49 -3.40 -14.75
C ILE A 130 -4.55 -3.74 -13.59
N LEU A 131 -5.12 -4.04 -12.44
CA LEU A 131 -4.38 -4.48 -11.26
C LEU A 131 -4.40 -6.01 -11.18
N ILE A 132 -3.27 -6.62 -11.47
CA ILE A 132 -3.06 -8.06 -11.33
C ILE A 132 -2.42 -8.30 -9.97
N HIS A 133 -3.12 -9.04 -9.11
CA HIS A 133 -2.67 -9.35 -7.76
C HIS A 133 -2.41 -10.84 -7.62
N GLY A 134 -1.14 -11.23 -7.66
CA GLY A 134 -0.69 -12.62 -7.57
C GLY A 134 -0.34 -13.00 -6.13
N VAL A 135 -0.91 -14.10 -5.65
CA VAL A 135 -0.60 -14.74 -4.37
C VAL A 135 -0.45 -16.24 -4.55
N ARG A 136 0.01 -16.95 -3.54
CA ARG A 136 0.13 -18.42 -3.59
C ARG A 136 -1.21 -19.08 -3.33
N TRP A 137 -1.93 -18.63 -2.32
CA TRP A 137 -3.17 -19.22 -1.83
C TRP A 137 -4.29 -18.18 -1.79
N THR A 138 -5.53 -18.59 -1.97
CA THR A 138 -6.70 -17.69 -1.92
C THR A 138 -6.82 -16.91 -0.62
N ASN A 139 -6.45 -17.54 0.50
CA ASN A 139 -6.44 -16.88 1.82
C ASN A 139 -5.33 -15.87 2.03
N GLU A 140 -4.48 -15.62 1.04
CA GLU A 140 -3.44 -14.58 1.04
C GLU A 140 -3.87 -13.32 0.29
N LEU A 141 -5.08 -13.27 -0.28
CA LEU A 141 -5.63 -12.12 -1.01
C LEU A 141 -6.02 -10.97 -0.06
N ALA A 142 -5.02 -10.31 0.52
CA ALA A 142 -5.24 -9.10 1.30
C ALA A 142 -5.86 -7.99 0.44
N TYR A 143 -6.66 -7.11 1.03
CA TYR A 143 -7.39 -6.03 0.35
C TYR A 143 -8.41 -6.48 -0.72
N HIS A 144 -8.63 -7.77 -0.93
CA HIS A 144 -9.53 -8.26 -1.98
C HIS A 144 -10.93 -7.65 -1.86
N ASP A 145 -11.59 -7.83 -0.74
CA ASP A 145 -12.94 -7.33 -0.53
C ASP A 145 -13.00 -5.79 -0.55
N TYR A 146 -11.96 -5.15 -0.01
CA TYR A 146 -11.82 -3.70 -0.07
C TYR A 146 -11.78 -3.18 -1.53
N ILE A 147 -10.97 -3.80 -2.40
CA ILE A 147 -10.84 -3.38 -3.81
C ILE A 147 -12.13 -3.70 -4.58
N GLU A 148 -12.74 -4.87 -4.33
CA GLU A 148 -13.94 -5.30 -5.06
C GLU A 148 -15.22 -4.60 -4.63
N GLN A 149 -15.28 -4.10 -3.41
CA GLN A 149 -16.50 -3.51 -2.83
C GLN A 149 -16.27 -2.08 -2.37
N ASP A 150 -15.53 -1.89 -1.26
CA ASP A 150 -15.45 -0.60 -0.57
C ASP A 150 -14.86 0.50 -1.45
N LEU A 151 -13.83 0.19 -2.23
CA LEU A 151 -13.16 1.16 -3.09
C LEU A 151 -14.09 1.68 -4.20
N LYS A 152 -15.02 0.85 -4.68
CA LYS A 152 -16.02 1.22 -5.68
C LYS A 152 -17.09 2.19 -5.14
N GLU A 153 -17.22 2.26 -3.81
CA GLU A 153 -18.11 3.20 -3.11
C GLU A 153 -17.38 4.46 -2.64
N HIS A 154 -16.15 4.68 -3.07
CA HIS A 154 -15.39 5.87 -2.71
C HIS A 154 -16.10 7.15 -3.19
N GLU A 155 -16.28 8.11 -2.29
CA GLU A 155 -17.11 9.31 -2.50
C GLU A 155 -16.75 10.09 -3.79
N TYR A 156 -15.45 10.21 -4.10
CA TYR A 156 -14.98 11.02 -5.25
C TYR A 156 -14.45 10.19 -6.42
N LEU A 157 -14.07 8.94 -6.19
CA LEU A 157 -13.41 8.09 -7.21
C LEU A 157 -14.23 6.87 -7.60
N GLY A 158 -15.33 6.59 -6.91
CA GLY A 158 -16.12 5.37 -7.13
C GLY A 158 -16.55 5.18 -8.57
N ASP A 159 -17.01 6.22 -9.23
CA ASP A 159 -17.46 6.15 -10.64
C ASP A 159 -16.31 5.81 -11.59
N GLU A 160 -15.16 6.48 -11.44
CA GLU A 160 -13.98 6.22 -12.26
C GLU A 160 -13.43 4.81 -12.01
N ILE A 161 -13.44 4.37 -10.77
CA ILE A 161 -13.00 3.03 -10.37
C ILE A 161 -13.91 1.96 -10.97
N ARG A 162 -15.23 2.11 -10.88
CA ARG A 162 -16.19 1.17 -11.49
C ARG A 162 -16.03 1.08 -13.00
N ASP A 163 -15.76 2.20 -13.67
CA ASP A 163 -15.59 2.22 -15.12
C ASP A 163 -14.21 1.72 -15.57
N LYS A 164 -13.13 2.10 -14.89
CA LYS A 164 -11.77 1.98 -15.42
C LYS A 164 -10.90 0.95 -14.72
N LEU A 165 -11.13 0.65 -13.44
CA LEU A 165 -10.31 -0.31 -12.68
C LEU A 165 -10.79 -1.75 -12.94
N ILE A 166 -9.87 -2.58 -13.42
CA ILE A 166 -10.04 -4.02 -13.54
C ILE A 166 -9.11 -4.68 -12.52
N TYR A 167 -9.69 -5.26 -11.48
CA TYR A 167 -8.94 -6.04 -10.50
C TYR A 167 -8.93 -7.50 -10.91
N TYR A 168 -7.75 -8.08 -11.04
CA TYR A 168 -7.55 -9.46 -11.48
C TYR A 168 -6.72 -10.23 -10.44
N PRO A 169 -7.36 -10.82 -9.41
CA PRO A 169 -6.68 -11.67 -8.45
C PRO A 169 -6.27 -12.99 -9.11
N THR A 170 -5.05 -13.45 -8.84
CA THR A 170 -4.52 -14.71 -9.33
C THR A 170 -3.91 -15.52 -8.19
N VAL A 171 -4.08 -16.84 -8.28
CA VAL A 171 -3.58 -17.79 -7.29
C VAL A 171 -2.74 -18.84 -8.01
N THR A 172 -1.57 -19.16 -7.47
CA THR A 172 -0.60 -20.07 -8.13
C THR A 172 -0.60 -21.48 -7.56
N ARG A 173 -1.33 -21.77 -6.47
CA ARG A 173 -1.41 -23.10 -5.83
C ARG A 173 -2.81 -23.40 -5.34
#